data_352b44ccad67d4d4e1672e11a271f409
#
_entry.id   352b44ccad67d4d4e1672e11a271f409
#
_cell.length_a   1.000
_cell.length_b   1.000
_cell.length_c   1.000
_cell.angle_alpha   90.00
_cell.angle_beta   90.00
_cell.angle_gamma   90.00
#
_symmetry.space_group_name_H-M   'P 1'
#
loop_
_entity.id
_entity.type
_entity.pdbx_description
1 polymer ?
#
loop_
_entity_poly.entity_id
_entity_poly.type
_entity_poly.pdbx_seq_one_letter_code
_entity_poly.pdbx_strand_id
1 'polypeptide(L)'
;ELDLTCLLELSDARKRQLLSAWIKGKDQYRPSYDMVQRLQQEVILAKPDAQAILHINQHYFVRYQKKLYRLTHNQLYAEKQSTILPALLERYEMGETIKVAAGTFKIESQAIGFSSQLLGRELKLLKRLGGEKIHLYGRVGHWPLKKAIQEAQILPWLRHTVQILVVDNVMLGVLSPKGFWLAHSDYVEHGGWQPVLISDCGDFSQQSFSHDE
;
A
#
# COMPACT_ATOMS: atom_id res chain seq x y z
N GLU A 1 7.07 -10.71 4.54
CA GLU A 1 8.00 -9.83 5.25
C GLU A 1 8.72 -10.56 6.38
N LEU A 2 9.86 -10.04 6.82
CA LEU A 2 10.65 -10.56 7.93
C LEU A 2 10.99 -9.42 8.89
N ASP A 3 10.70 -9.61 10.19
CA ASP A 3 11.05 -8.64 11.23
C ASP A 3 12.56 -8.72 11.56
N LEU A 4 13.23 -7.58 11.45
CA LEU A 4 14.67 -7.47 11.69
C LEU A 4 15.00 -7.34 13.18
N THR A 5 14.08 -6.93 14.04
CA THR A 5 14.33 -6.80 15.47
C THR A 5 14.65 -8.17 16.06
N CYS A 6 13.76 -9.15 15.84
CA CYS A 6 13.96 -10.52 16.29
C CYS A 6 15.15 -11.19 15.58
N LEU A 7 15.36 -10.90 14.29
CA LEU A 7 16.49 -11.46 13.54
C LEU A 7 17.83 -11.04 14.12
N LEU A 8 17.99 -9.76 14.48
CA LEU A 8 19.27 -9.22 14.95
C LEU A 8 19.69 -9.75 16.34
N GLU A 9 18.75 -10.27 17.12
CA GLU A 9 19.01 -10.90 18.42
C GLU A 9 19.55 -12.34 18.31
N LEU A 10 19.41 -12.96 17.15
CA LEU A 10 19.89 -14.33 16.94
C LEU A 10 21.40 -14.41 16.81
N SER A 11 21.98 -15.59 17.08
CA SER A 11 23.37 -15.88 16.76
C SER A 11 23.60 -15.86 15.23
N ASP A 12 24.81 -15.59 14.78
CA ASP A 12 25.13 -15.48 13.35
C ASP A 12 24.82 -16.76 12.56
N ALA A 13 25.00 -17.92 13.17
CA ALA A 13 24.62 -19.19 12.55
C ALA A 13 23.11 -19.28 12.31
N ARG A 14 22.31 -18.92 13.32
CA ARG A 14 20.84 -18.91 13.22
C ARG A 14 20.32 -17.84 12.25
N LYS A 15 20.92 -16.63 12.26
CA LYS A 15 20.62 -15.58 11.28
C LYS A 15 20.79 -16.10 9.86
N ARG A 16 21.94 -16.72 9.56
CA ARG A 16 22.21 -17.26 8.23
C ARG A 16 21.24 -18.37 7.82
N GLN A 17 20.92 -19.29 8.73
CA GLN A 17 19.96 -20.37 8.46
C GLN A 17 18.57 -19.80 8.14
N LEU A 18 18.09 -18.86 8.95
CA LEU A 18 16.77 -18.23 8.78
C LEU A 18 16.72 -17.44 7.47
N LEU A 19 17.73 -16.61 7.20
CA LEU A 19 17.81 -15.84 5.96
C LEU A 19 17.89 -16.76 4.73
N SER A 20 18.68 -17.83 4.79
CA SER A 20 18.75 -18.80 3.69
C SER A 20 17.41 -19.45 3.41
N ALA A 21 16.68 -19.86 4.46
CA ALA A 21 15.34 -20.43 4.34
C ALA A 21 14.33 -19.40 3.81
N TRP A 22 14.41 -18.15 4.28
CA TRP A 22 13.49 -17.08 3.89
C TRP A 22 13.72 -16.60 2.45
N ILE A 23 15.00 -16.47 2.01
CA ILE A 23 15.34 -16.18 0.62
C ILE A 23 14.82 -17.28 -0.30
N LYS A 24 15.05 -18.54 0.07
CA LYS A 24 14.54 -19.68 -0.68
C LYS A 24 13.02 -19.60 -0.87
N GLY A 25 12.28 -19.39 0.20
CA GLY A 25 10.81 -19.40 0.16
C GLY A 25 10.28 -20.66 -0.53
N LYS A 26 9.58 -20.49 -1.66
CA LYS A 26 9.04 -21.58 -2.50
C LYS A 26 9.99 -21.99 -3.65
N ASP A 27 11.16 -21.34 -3.81
CA ASP A 27 12.10 -21.65 -4.89
C ASP A 27 12.72 -23.04 -4.69
N GLN A 28 13.09 -23.70 -5.79
CA GLN A 28 13.65 -25.05 -5.76
C GLN A 28 15.02 -25.09 -5.05
N TYR A 29 15.85 -24.08 -5.28
CA TYR A 29 17.23 -24.05 -4.80
C TYR A 29 17.42 -23.08 -3.64
N ARG A 30 18.29 -23.44 -2.69
CA ARG A 30 18.74 -22.54 -1.64
C ARG A 30 19.69 -21.48 -2.18
N PRO A 31 19.69 -20.26 -1.62
CA PRO A 31 20.72 -19.28 -1.97
C PRO A 31 22.11 -19.74 -1.57
N SER A 32 23.13 -19.30 -2.30
CA SER A 32 24.51 -19.51 -1.91
C SER A 32 24.83 -18.76 -0.61
N TYR A 33 25.93 -19.17 0.03
CA TYR A 33 26.46 -18.47 1.21
C TYR A 33 26.71 -16.98 0.93
N ASP A 34 27.32 -16.68 -0.21
CA ASP A 34 27.62 -15.32 -0.65
C ASP A 34 26.34 -14.47 -0.80
N MET A 35 25.29 -15.00 -1.38
CA MET A 35 24.01 -14.28 -1.49
C MET A 35 23.41 -13.90 -0.12
N VAL A 36 23.48 -14.81 0.85
CA VAL A 36 23.02 -14.55 2.23
C VAL A 36 23.89 -13.48 2.89
N GLN A 37 25.21 -13.56 2.71
CA GLN A 37 26.14 -12.59 3.27
C GLN A 37 25.94 -11.20 2.66
N ARG A 38 25.76 -11.11 1.34
CA ARG A 38 25.45 -9.85 0.66
C ARG A 38 24.15 -9.25 1.15
N LEU A 39 23.08 -10.04 1.34
CA LEU A 39 21.84 -9.54 1.90
C LEU A 39 22.03 -8.93 3.29
N GLN A 40 22.83 -9.58 4.14
CA GLN A 40 23.15 -9.03 5.47
C GLN A 40 23.92 -7.70 5.38
N GLN A 41 24.95 -7.63 4.57
CA GLN A 41 25.83 -6.47 4.50
C GLN A 41 25.21 -5.31 3.71
N GLU A 42 24.66 -5.58 2.53
CA GLU A 42 24.21 -4.56 1.59
C GLU A 42 22.80 -4.04 1.92
N VAL A 43 21.95 -4.83 2.59
CA VAL A 43 20.55 -4.45 2.88
C VAL A 43 20.29 -4.34 4.37
N ILE A 44 20.55 -5.39 5.15
CA ILE A 44 20.17 -5.43 6.57
C ILE A 44 21.01 -4.44 7.39
N LEU A 45 22.31 -4.39 7.16
CA LEU A 45 23.25 -3.51 7.87
C LEU A 45 23.49 -2.18 7.17
N ALA A 46 22.84 -1.92 6.03
CA ALA A 46 22.93 -0.63 5.36
C ALA A 46 22.47 0.52 6.28
N LYS A 47 22.94 1.73 6.03
CA LYS A 47 22.52 2.92 6.78
C LYS A 47 20.99 3.09 6.75
N PRO A 48 20.37 3.64 7.81
CA PRO A 48 18.90 3.79 7.88
C PRO A 48 18.28 4.59 6.73
N ASP A 49 19.00 5.53 6.17
CA ASP A 49 18.59 6.41 5.06
C ASP A 49 18.90 5.80 3.68
N ALA A 50 19.67 4.72 3.62
CA ALA A 50 19.96 4.04 2.37
C ALA A 50 18.73 3.34 1.81
N GLN A 51 18.43 3.58 0.55
CA GLN A 51 17.43 2.81 -0.21
C GLN A 51 18.06 1.51 -0.72
N ALA A 52 18.52 0.68 0.20
CA ALA A 52 19.24 -0.54 -0.14
C ALA A 52 18.30 -1.58 -0.75
N ILE A 53 18.62 -2.03 -1.95
CA ILE A 53 17.88 -3.04 -2.71
C ILE A 53 18.89 -4.07 -3.20
N LEU A 54 18.64 -5.33 -2.94
CA LEU A 54 19.44 -6.44 -3.48
C LEU A 54 18.53 -7.31 -4.37
N HIS A 55 18.99 -7.55 -5.58
CA HIS A 55 18.32 -8.45 -6.51
C HIS A 55 18.98 -9.84 -6.45
N ILE A 56 18.18 -10.85 -6.11
CA ILE A 56 18.59 -12.27 -6.12
C ILE A 56 17.54 -13.05 -6.90
N ASN A 57 17.97 -13.70 -7.98
CA ASN A 57 17.11 -14.45 -8.88
C ASN A 57 15.95 -13.58 -9.43
N GLN A 58 14.70 -13.94 -9.11
CA GLN A 58 13.50 -13.21 -9.56
C GLN A 58 12.95 -12.25 -8.49
N HIS A 59 13.66 -12.08 -7.37
CA HIS A 59 13.17 -11.33 -6.23
C HIS A 59 14.10 -10.17 -5.87
N TYR A 60 13.47 -9.11 -5.37
CA TYR A 60 14.11 -7.93 -4.82
C TYR A 60 13.94 -7.92 -3.31
N PHE A 61 15.04 -7.76 -2.61
CA PHE A 61 15.08 -7.68 -1.16
C PHE A 61 15.30 -6.24 -0.75
N VAL A 62 14.33 -5.70 -0.01
CA VAL A 62 14.29 -4.27 0.35
C VAL A 62 14.08 -4.15 1.84
N ARG A 63 14.89 -3.32 2.50
CA ARG A 63 14.65 -2.95 3.88
C ARG A 63 13.81 -1.67 3.93
N TYR A 64 12.75 -1.71 4.72
CA TYR A 64 11.99 -0.52 5.08
C TYR A 64 11.75 -0.55 6.59
N GLN A 65 12.23 0.48 7.27
CA GLN A 65 12.24 0.55 8.75
C GLN A 65 12.92 -0.70 9.36
N LYS A 66 12.21 -1.42 10.23
CA LYS A 66 12.69 -2.62 10.92
C LYS A 66 12.25 -3.93 10.24
N LYS A 67 11.87 -3.86 8.98
CA LYS A 67 11.37 -5.03 8.24
C LYS A 67 12.12 -5.20 6.93
N LEU A 68 12.29 -6.46 6.55
CA LEU A 68 12.83 -6.88 5.27
C LEU A 68 11.70 -7.45 4.41
N TYR A 69 11.62 -7.00 3.18
CA TYR A 69 10.59 -7.39 2.22
C TYR A 69 11.22 -8.16 1.06
N ARG A 70 10.51 -9.19 0.59
CA ARG A 70 10.83 -9.92 -0.64
C ARG A 70 9.76 -9.57 -1.65
N LEU A 71 10.13 -8.90 -2.73
CA LEU A 71 9.24 -8.34 -3.74
C LEU A 71 9.58 -8.91 -5.10
N THR A 72 8.58 -9.04 -5.96
CA THR A 72 8.79 -9.27 -7.40
C THR A 72 9.11 -7.94 -8.09
N HIS A 73 9.61 -8.01 -9.34
CA HIS A 73 9.84 -6.83 -10.16
C HIS A 73 8.57 -5.97 -10.27
N ASN A 74 7.43 -6.60 -10.55
CA ASN A 74 6.17 -5.87 -10.72
C ASN A 74 5.72 -5.18 -9.44
N GLN A 75 5.91 -5.81 -8.26
CA GLN A 75 5.60 -5.18 -6.98
C GLN A 75 6.48 -3.95 -6.70
N LEU A 76 7.78 -4.05 -6.98
CA LEU A 76 8.72 -2.98 -6.67
C LEU A 76 8.62 -1.80 -7.65
N TYR A 77 8.37 -2.08 -8.95
CA TYR A 77 8.42 -1.10 -10.04
C TYR A 77 7.07 -0.83 -10.70
N ALA A 78 5.96 -1.20 -10.09
CA ALA A 78 4.61 -0.96 -10.63
C ALA A 78 4.36 0.51 -10.98
N GLU A 79 4.92 1.45 -10.22
CA GLU A 79 4.81 2.88 -10.48
C GLU A 79 5.41 3.29 -11.83
N LYS A 80 6.53 2.69 -12.22
CA LYS A 80 7.24 3.01 -13.48
C LYS A 80 6.50 2.51 -14.73
N GLN A 81 5.62 1.52 -14.57
CA GLN A 81 4.84 0.93 -15.67
C GLN A 81 3.47 1.59 -15.83
N SER A 82 3.12 2.48 -14.92
CA SER A 82 1.79 3.09 -14.90
C SER A 82 1.72 4.24 -15.91
N THR A 83 1.19 3.95 -17.09
CA THR A 83 0.71 4.97 -18.03
C THR A 83 -0.25 5.92 -17.32
N ILE A 84 -0.22 7.21 -17.65
CA ILE A 84 -1.21 8.18 -17.17
C ILE A 84 -2.58 7.73 -17.68
N LEU A 85 -3.31 7.00 -16.84
CA LEU A 85 -4.70 6.66 -17.15
C LEU A 85 -5.56 7.90 -16.89
N PRO A 86 -6.58 8.17 -17.72
CA PRO A 86 -7.55 9.23 -17.45
C PRO A 86 -8.21 9.00 -16.08
N ALA A 87 -8.79 10.06 -15.52
CA ALA A 87 -9.59 9.97 -14.31
C ALA A 87 -10.67 8.89 -14.49
N LEU A 88 -10.70 7.93 -13.58
CA LEU A 88 -11.77 6.95 -13.58
C LEU A 88 -13.04 7.63 -13.04
N LEU A 89 -14.13 7.50 -13.76
CA LEU A 89 -15.44 7.94 -13.31
C LEU A 89 -16.14 6.75 -12.66
N GLU A 90 -16.48 6.88 -11.40
CA GLU A 90 -17.08 5.83 -10.59
C GLU A 90 -18.39 6.30 -10.00
N ARG A 91 -19.35 5.38 -9.88
CA ARG A 91 -20.62 5.61 -9.17
C ARG A 91 -20.71 4.58 -8.07
N TYR A 92 -21.02 5.04 -6.89
CA TYR A 92 -21.05 4.17 -5.71
C TYR A 92 -22.49 3.99 -5.21
N GLU A 93 -22.80 2.75 -4.85
CA GLU A 93 -24.05 2.35 -4.23
C GLU A 93 -23.81 1.69 -2.87
N MET A 94 -24.78 1.81 -1.98
CA MET A 94 -24.68 1.20 -0.64
C MET A 94 -24.53 -0.32 -0.72
N GLY A 95 -23.57 -0.84 0.03
CA GLY A 95 -23.25 -2.27 0.09
C GLY A 95 -22.39 -2.78 -1.06
N GLU A 96 -22.11 -1.95 -2.05
CA GLU A 96 -21.26 -2.29 -3.19
C GLU A 96 -19.80 -2.50 -2.76
N THR A 97 -19.12 -3.40 -3.46
CA THR A 97 -17.67 -3.65 -3.30
C THR A 97 -16.95 -3.16 -4.53
N ILE A 98 -16.00 -2.25 -4.33
CA ILE A 98 -15.18 -1.66 -5.37
C ILE A 98 -13.73 -2.14 -5.26
N LYS A 99 -13.11 -2.44 -6.41
CA LYS A 99 -11.68 -2.77 -6.51
C LYS A 99 -10.94 -1.61 -7.13
N VAL A 100 -10.03 -1.03 -6.38
CA VAL A 100 -9.18 0.08 -6.81
C VAL A 100 -7.71 -0.26 -6.61
N ALA A 101 -6.80 0.59 -7.11
CA ALA A 101 -5.37 0.33 -6.96
C ALA A 101 -4.91 0.18 -5.50
N ALA A 102 -5.56 0.86 -4.57
CA ALA A 102 -5.24 0.82 -3.13
C ALA A 102 -5.72 -0.44 -2.41
N GLY A 103 -6.66 -1.20 -2.99
CA GLY A 103 -7.24 -2.39 -2.38
C GLY A 103 -8.71 -2.57 -2.74
N THR A 104 -9.41 -3.38 -1.95
CA THR A 104 -10.85 -3.61 -2.10
C THR A 104 -11.59 -2.90 -0.98
N PHE A 105 -12.57 -2.11 -1.34
CA PHE A 105 -13.38 -1.32 -0.41
C PHE A 105 -14.85 -1.68 -0.55
N LYS A 106 -15.57 -1.61 0.55
CA LYS A 106 -17.04 -1.74 0.58
C LYS A 106 -17.66 -0.41 0.96
N ILE A 107 -18.72 -0.03 0.30
CA ILE A 107 -19.46 1.19 0.57
C ILE A 107 -20.43 0.92 1.73
N GLU A 108 -20.16 1.52 2.89
CA GLU A 108 -20.91 1.27 4.11
C GLU A 108 -21.31 2.57 4.82
N SER A 109 -22.43 2.49 5.57
CA SER A 109 -22.81 3.58 6.48
C SER A 109 -21.82 3.65 7.65
N GLN A 110 -21.46 4.87 8.03
CA GLN A 110 -20.53 5.17 9.10
C GLN A 110 -21.09 6.30 9.98
N ALA A 111 -20.57 6.42 11.21
CA ALA A 111 -20.97 7.50 12.11
C ALA A 111 -20.76 8.89 11.50
N ILE A 112 -19.72 9.05 10.70
CA ILE A 112 -19.41 10.23 9.90
C ILE A 112 -19.08 9.75 8.48
N GLY A 113 -19.62 10.39 7.48
CA GLY A 113 -19.39 10.01 6.08
C GLY A 113 -20.00 11.02 5.11
N PHE A 114 -20.12 10.60 3.86
CA PHE A 114 -20.71 11.44 2.82
C PHE A 114 -22.23 11.41 2.87
N SER A 115 -22.85 12.52 2.52
CA SER A 115 -24.29 12.62 2.29
C SER A 115 -24.76 11.61 1.23
N SER A 116 -25.94 11.07 1.45
CA SER A 116 -26.63 10.20 0.48
C SER A 116 -26.81 10.85 -0.89
N GLN A 117 -26.74 12.16 -1.00
CA GLN A 117 -26.79 12.90 -2.27
C GLN A 117 -25.65 12.55 -3.23
N LEU A 118 -24.54 12.01 -2.72
CA LEU A 118 -23.41 11.55 -3.56
C LEU A 118 -23.59 10.12 -4.07
N LEU A 119 -24.51 9.33 -3.54
CA LEU A 119 -24.82 8.00 -4.05
C LEU A 119 -25.36 8.08 -5.48
N GLY A 120 -24.86 7.23 -6.36
CA GLY A 120 -25.22 7.23 -7.78
C GLY A 120 -24.69 8.42 -8.59
N ARG A 121 -24.06 9.42 -7.95
CA ARG A 121 -23.36 10.50 -8.66
C ARG A 121 -22.03 9.99 -9.23
N GLU A 122 -21.62 10.62 -10.31
CA GLU A 122 -20.32 10.38 -10.92
C GLU A 122 -19.21 11.08 -10.12
N LEU A 123 -18.38 10.29 -9.48
CA LEU A 123 -17.22 10.75 -8.74
C LEU A 123 -15.94 10.45 -9.53
N LYS A 124 -14.95 11.33 -9.44
CA LYS A 124 -13.66 11.15 -10.14
C LYS A 124 -12.66 10.52 -9.19
N LEU A 125 -12.03 9.45 -9.64
CA LEU A 125 -10.91 8.81 -8.96
C LEU A 125 -9.61 9.21 -9.66
N LEU A 126 -8.82 10.05 -9.01
CA LEU A 126 -7.61 10.63 -9.55
C LEU A 126 -6.37 9.93 -9.00
N LYS A 127 -5.37 9.72 -9.85
CA LYS A 127 -4.01 9.38 -9.39
C LYS A 127 -3.36 10.59 -8.73
N ARG A 128 -2.52 10.30 -7.76
CA ARG A 128 -1.67 11.31 -7.13
C ARG A 128 -0.57 11.76 -8.10
N LEU A 129 -0.44 13.05 -8.29
CA LEU A 129 0.61 13.67 -9.12
C LEU A 129 1.76 14.25 -8.30
N GLY A 130 1.53 14.51 -7.00
CA GLY A 130 2.47 15.16 -6.09
C GLY A 130 2.11 16.62 -5.85
N GLY A 131 2.39 17.10 -4.64
CA GLY A 131 2.07 18.48 -4.24
C GLY A 131 0.64 18.68 -3.70
N GLU A 132 -0.19 17.65 -3.71
CA GLU A 132 -1.55 17.72 -3.21
C GLU A 132 -1.57 18.03 -1.71
N LYS A 133 -2.56 18.83 -1.30
CA LYS A 133 -2.89 19.10 0.10
C LYS A 133 -4.27 18.56 0.40
N ILE A 134 -4.45 17.98 1.57
CA ILE A 134 -5.72 17.47 2.07
C ILE A 134 -6.07 18.14 3.40
N HIS A 135 -7.32 18.53 3.56
CA HIS A 135 -7.88 18.89 4.84
C HIS A 135 -8.62 17.65 5.39
N LEU A 136 -7.94 16.89 6.24
CA LEU A 136 -8.52 15.69 6.83
C LEU A 136 -9.63 16.04 7.80
N TYR A 137 -10.72 15.29 7.75
CA TYR A 137 -11.82 15.45 8.70
C TYR A 137 -11.30 15.26 10.14
N GLY A 138 -11.70 16.17 11.03
CA GLY A 138 -11.27 16.17 12.44
C GLY A 138 -9.85 16.70 12.68
N ARG A 139 -9.12 17.14 11.66
CA ARG A 139 -7.82 17.81 11.82
C ARG A 139 -7.90 19.28 11.39
N VAL A 140 -7.12 20.13 12.04
CA VAL A 140 -7.05 21.55 11.69
C VAL A 140 -6.12 21.77 10.51
N GLY A 141 -6.61 22.51 9.51
CA GLY A 141 -5.82 23.00 8.38
C GLY A 141 -5.52 21.97 7.28
N HIS A 142 -4.84 22.48 6.25
CA HIS A 142 -4.45 21.67 5.08
C HIS A 142 -3.06 21.08 5.27
N TRP A 143 -2.94 19.79 5.03
CA TRP A 143 -1.71 19.03 5.16
C TRP A 143 -1.21 18.54 3.79
N PRO A 144 0.10 18.54 3.54
CA PRO A 144 0.63 17.86 2.36
C PRO A 144 0.23 16.37 2.39
N LEU A 145 -0.39 15.88 1.33
CA LEU A 145 -0.79 14.46 1.24
C LEU A 145 0.42 13.52 1.39
N LYS A 146 1.60 13.94 0.89
CA LYS A 146 2.86 13.22 1.09
C LYS A 146 3.15 12.96 2.57
N LYS A 147 2.89 13.94 3.46
CA LYS A 147 3.13 13.81 4.90
C LYS A 147 2.13 12.83 5.52
N ALA A 148 0.86 12.88 5.15
CA ALA A 148 -0.15 11.93 5.60
C ALA A 148 0.20 10.48 5.20
N ILE A 149 0.68 10.28 3.96
CA ILE A 149 1.16 8.98 3.46
C ILE A 149 2.36 8.46 4.28
N GLN A 150 3.29 9.33 4.65
CA GLN A 150 4.45 8.99 5.47
C GLN A 150 4.05 8.64 6.90
N GLU A 151 3.17 9.42 7.53
CA GLU A 151 2.64 9.15 8.87
C GLU A 151 1.86 7.82 8.94
N ALA A 152 1.08 7.51 7.90
CA ALA A 152 0.39 6.23 7.76
C ALA A 152 1.33 5.05 7.44
N GLN A 153 2.64 5.30 7.32
CA GLN A 153 3.67 4.29 7.04
C GLN A 153 3.38 3.46 5.78
N ILE A 154 2.76 4.07 4.76
CA ILE A 154 2.55 3.39 3.49
C ILE A 154 3.90 3.08 2.85
N LEU A 155 4.10 1.81 2.53
CA LEU A 155 5.34 1.29 1.95
C LEU A 155 5.68 2.04 0.66
N PRO A 156 6.95 2.40 0.41
CA PRO A 156 7.34 3.21 -0.75
C PRO A 156 6.81 2.69 -2.08
N TRP A 157 6.84 1.38 -2.29
CA TRP A 157 6.37 0.72 -3.51
C TRP A 157 4.84 0.59 -3.62
N LEU A 158 4.08 0.94 -2.56
CA LEU A 158 2.62 1.01 -2.58
C LEU A 158 2.08 2.45 -2.66
N ARG A 159 2.96 3.47 -2.59
CA ARG A 159 2.50 4.87 -2.58
C ARG A 159 1.84 5.31 -3.89
N HIS A 160 2.16 4.65 -4.99
CA HIS A 160 1.55 4.89 -6.30
C HIS A 160 0.09 4.40 -6.36
N THR A 161 -0.33 3.50 -5.46
CA THR A 161 -1.71 3.00 -5.41
C THR A 161 -2.67 3.97 -4.73
N VAL A 162 -2.15 4.99 -4.03
CA VAL A 162 -2.97 6.01 -3.37
C VAL A 162 -3.72 6.84 -4.40
N GLN A 163 -5.04 6.92 -4.25
CA GLN A 163 -5.94 7.60 -5.18
C GLN A 163 -6.81 8.62 -4.44
N ILE A 164 -7.16 9.70 -5.13
CA ILE A 164 -7.90 10.83 -4.59
C ILE A 164 -9.33 10.78 -5.15
N LEU A 165 -10.33 10.76 -4.28
CA LEU A 165 -11.73 10.82 -4.65
C LEU A 165 -12.21 12.29 -4.69
N VAL A 166 -12.82 12.69 -5.82
CA VAL A 166 -13.19 14.09 -6.09
C VAL A 166 -14.56 14.16 -6.72
N VAL A 167 -15.35 15.18 -6.36
CA VAL A 167 -16.58 15.60 -7.04
C VAL A 167 -16.51 17.11 -7.30
N ASP A 168 -16.86 17.57 -8.49
CA ASP A 168 -16.91 18.99 -8.85
C ASP A 168 -15.65 19.78 -8.41
N ASN A 169 -14.47 19.18 -8.54
CA ASN A 169 -13.17 19.68 -8.06
C ASN A 169 -13.00 19.77 -6.52
N VAL A 170 -13.97 19.29 -5.75
CA VAL A 170 -13.86 19.18 -4.30
C VAL A 170 -13.27 17.82 -3.94
N MET A 171 -12.19 17.82 -3.16
CA MET A 171 -11.59 16.59 -2.66
C MET A 171 -12.47 16.00 -1.56
N LEU A 172 -13.00 14.81 -1.79
CA LEU A 172 -13.83 14.07 -0.84
C LEU A 172 -12.99 13.24 0.14
N GLY A 173 -11.87 12.71 -0.34
CA GLY A 173 -10.99 11.88 0.49
C GLY A 173 -9.94 11.15 -0.33
N VAL A 174 -9.27 10.22 0.34
CA VAL A 174 -8.15 9.46 -0.24
C VAL A 174 -8.32 7.98 0.06
N LEU A 175 -8.32 7.18 -1.00
CA LEU A 175 -8.25 5.72 -0.93
C LEU A 175 -6.78 5.30 -0.82
N SER A 176 -6.44 4.56 0.23
CA SER A 176 -5.08 4.13 0.51
C SER A 176 -5.03 2.66 0.94
N PRO A 177 -3.87 1.98 0.84
CA PRO A 177 -3.71 0.62 1.39
C PRO A 177 -3.92 0.51 2.91
N LYS A 178 -4.08 1.64 3.60
CA LYS A 178 -4.36 1.72 5.05
C LYS A 178 -5.78 2.17 5.37
N GLY A 179 -6.65 2.19 4.36
CA GLY A 179 -8.04 2.60 4.48
C GLY A 179 -8.37 3.91 3.78
N PHE A 180 -9.59 4.34 3.96
CA PHE A 180 -10.09 5.58 3.41
C PHE A 180 -9.84 6.73 4.40
N TRP A 181 -9.38 7.86 3.89
CA TRP A 181 -9.17 9.07 4.67
C TRP A 181 -10.17 10.13 4.21
N LEU A 182 -11.15 10.39 5.07
CA LEU A 182 -12.19 11.36 4.80
C LEU A 182 -11.63 12.78 4.80
N ALA A 183 -11.90 13.56 3.77
CA ALA A 183 -11.60 14.99 3.74
C ALA A 183 -12.75 15.81 4.31
N HIS A 184 -12.43 16.97 4.86
CA HIS A 184 -13.44 17.96 5.27
C HIS A 184 -14.05 18.58 4.01
N SER A 185 -15.37 18.49 3.87
CA SER A 185 -16.14 19.10 2.78
C SER A 185 -17.60 19.29 3.20
N ASP A 186 -18.34 20.08 2.45
CA ASP A 186 -19.78 20.31 2.68
C ASP A 186 -20.65 19.05 2.42
N TYR A 187 -20.03 18.01 1.86
CA TYR A 187 -20.69 16.72 1.63
C TYR A 187 -20.61 15.75 2.82
N VAL A 188 -19.96 16.14 3.91
CA VAL A 188 -19.79 15.28 5.09
C VAL A 188 -20.91 15.51 6.08
N GLU A 189 -21.54 14.43 6.53
CA GLU A 189 -22.63 14.46 7.52
C GLU A 189 -22.55 13.32 8.53
N HIS A 190 -23.30 13.42 9.61
CA HIS A 190 -23.51 12.33 10.56
C HIS A 190 -24.38 11.24 9.95
N GLY A 191 -24.01 9.97 10.18
CA GLY A 191 -24.73 8.83 9.62
C GLY A 191 -24.57 8.66 8.11
N GLY A 192 -23.60 9.34 7.51
CA GLY A 192 -23.29 9.24 6.08
C GLY A 192 -22.61 7.92 5.70
N TRP A 193 -22.17 7.82 4.46
CA TRP A 193 -21.49 6.64 3.92
C TRP A 193 -20.04 6.95 3.58
N GLN A 194 -19.20 5.92 3.58
CA GLN A 194 -17.83 6.02 3.05
C GLN A 194 -17.30 4.66 2.60
N PRO A 195 -16.25 4.63 1.76
CA PRO A 195 -15.54 3.40 1.45
C PRO A 195 -14.80 2.87 2.68
N VAL A 196 -15.00 1.59 3.00
CA VAL A 196 -14.33 0.89 4.09
C VAL A 196 -13.41 -0.18 3.50
N LEU A 197 -12.14 -0.17 3.84
CA LEU A 197 -11.17 -1.14 3.35
C LEU A 197 -11.50 -2.53 3.91
N ILE A 198 -11.71 -3.51 3.02
CA ILE A 198 -11.95 -4.92 3.39
C ILE A 198 -10.74 -5.82 3.09
N SER A 199 -9.92 -5.48 2.08
CA SER A 199 -8.63 -6.10 1.84
C SER A 199 -7.69 -5.11 1.17
N ASP A 200 -6.43 -5.07 1.58
CA ASP A 200 -5.44 -4.18 0.97
C ASP A 200 -4.83 -4.80 -0.30
N CYS A 201 -4.16 -3.96 -1.09
CA CYS A 201 -3.47 -4.42 -2.32
C CYS A 201 -2.19 -5.22 -2.03
N GLY A 202 -1.77 -5.33 -0.77
CA GLY A 202 -0.60 -6.09 -0.32
C GLY A 202 -0.90 -7.53 0.06
N ASP A 203 -2.18 -7.90 0.15
CA ASP A 203 -2.61 -9.23 0.57
C ASP A 203 -2.69 -10.20 -0.63
N PHE A 204 -1.53 -10.52 -1.20
CA PHE A 204 -1.39 -11.49 -2.29
C PHE A 204 -1.42 -12.96 -1.83
N SER A 205 -1.88 -13.24 -0.60
CA SER A 205 -1.86 -14.59 -0.03
C SER A 205 -3.02 -15.50 -0.46
N GLN A 206 -4.00 -15.02 -1.23
CA GLN A 206 -5.15 -15.81 -1.66
C GLN A 206 -5.42 -15.70 -3.18
N GLN A 207 -4.47 -16.15 -4.00
CA GLN A 207 -4.84 -16.77 -5.27
C GLN A 207 -4.81 -18.28 -5.07
N SER A 208 -5.93 -18.83 -4.59
CA SER A 208 -6.24 -20.23 -4.72
C SER A 208 -6.30 -20.57 -6.20
N PHE A 209 -5.32 -21.32 -6.67
CA PHE A 209 -5.47 -22.05 -7.93
C PHE A 209 -6.58 -23.07 -7.71
N SER A 210 -7.76 -22.81 -8.23
CA SER A 210 -8.72 -23.86 -8.54
C SER A 210 -8.11 -24.67 -9.68
N HIS A 211 -7.63 -25.86 -9.37
CA HIS A 211 -7.45 -26.92 -10.35
C HIS A 211 -8.86 -27.36 -10.75
N ASP A 212 -9.29 -26.98 -11.93
CA ASP A 212 -10.32 -27.72 -12.66
C ASP A 212 -9.62 -28.88 -13.36
N GLU A 213 -10.14 -30.09 -13.07
CA GLU A 213 -9.83 -31.38 -13.71
C GLU A 213 -10.16 -31.38 -15.21
#